data_e3f5b09faa075d6e2fb1e1a94fd9eb76
#
_entry.id   e3f5b09faa075d6e2fb1e1a94fd9eb76
#
_cell.length_a   1.000
_cell.length_b   1.000
_cell.length_c   1.000
_cell.angle_alpha   90.00
_cell.angle_beta   90.00
_cell.angle_gamma   90.00
#
_symmetry.space_group_name_H-M   'P 1'
#
loop_
_entity.id
_entity.type
_entity.pdbx_description
1 polymer ?
#
loop_
_entity_poly.entity_id
_entity_poly.type
_entity_poly.pdbx_seq_one_letter_code
_entity_poly.pdbx_strand_id
1 'polypeptide(L)'
;MICVGSGNEGAARGHFAGNITRDDRVELAVSNYERNLNIQLWKNYSDVFRIRLQAPGGEEAELSTNIQGGKYTLELEQTRILVYLGEPLPYAVAQEIYLDMIPAEGSYINAGIWTIRLEPVVTVTGQYYLYLPAGSGIGESTGFYRATPQVTLTIPSTAAKVLSLIHI
;
A
#
# COMPACT_ATOMS: atom_id res chain seq x y z
N MET A 1 1.61 -17.04 -29.43
CA MET A 1 2.00 -17.08 -28.03
C MET A 1 2.45 -15.65 -27.66
N ILE A 2 1.95 -15.10 -26.56
CA ILE A 2 2.32 -13.77 -26.08
C ILE A 2 3.21 -13.97 -24.85
N CYS A 3 4.44 -13.44 -24.89
CA CYS A 3 5.38 -13.45 -23.77
C CYS A 3 5.43 -12.07 -23.17
N VAL A 4 5.40 -11.98 -21.84
CA VAL A 4 5.44 -10.73 -21.08
C VAL A 4 6.43 -10.84 -19.93
N GLY A 5 7.05 -9.71 -19.57
CA GLY A 5 7.88 -9.63 -18.38
C GLY A 5 7.04 -9.58 -17.12
N SER A 6 7.39 -10.38 -16.11
CA SER A 6 6.67 -10.43 -14.82
C SER A 6 7.23 -9.47 -13.76
N GLY A 7 8.25 -8.67 -14.12
CA GLY A 7 9.04 -7.93 -13.15
C GLY A 7 10.00 -8.84 -12.37
N ASN A 8 11.01 -8.28 -11.77
CA ASN A 8 12.04 -9.00 -11.00
C ASN A 8 12.21 -8.47 -9.58
N GLU A 9 11.25 -7.72 -9.08
CA GLU A 9 11.30 -7.07 -7.77
C GLU A 9 10.58 -7.86 -6.65
N GLY A 10 10.29 -9.15 -6.87
CA GLY A 10 9.63 -9.99 -5.87
C GLY A 10 10.39 -10.13 -4.55
N ALA A 11 11.71 -9.94 -4.56
CA ALA A 11 12.54 -9.89 -3.37
C ALA A 11 12.70 -8.46 -2.78
N ALA A 12 12.23 -7.43 -3.49
CA ALA A 12 12.20 -6.08 -2.97
C ALA A 12 11.17 -5.98 -1.84
N ARG A 13 11.44 -5.12 -0.86
CA ARG A 13 10.57 -4.94 0.32
C ARG A 13 9.30 -4.11 0.02
N GLY A 14 8.89 -4.05 -1.24
CA GLY A 14 7.79 -3.22 -1.75
C GLY A 14 6.40 -3.84 -1.64
N HIS A 15 6.26 -5.09 -1.19
CA HIS A 15 4.97 -5.77 -1.12
C HIS A 15 4.74 -6.44 0.23
N PHE A 16 3.52 -6.31 0.74
CA PHE A 16 3.03 -7.02 1.91
C PHE A 16 1.65 -7.61 1.62
N ALA A 17 1.45 -8.88 1.97
CA ALA A 17 0.16 -9.56 1.92
C ALA A 17 -0.23 -10.03 3.31
N GLY A 18 -1.49 -9.79 3.69
CA GLY A 18 -2.04 -10.22 4.96
C GLY A 18 -3.45 -10.79 4.83
N ASN A 19 -3.86 -11.47 5.89
CA ASN A 19 -5.24 -11.92 6.06
C ASN A 19 -5.69 -11.52 7.46
N ILE A 20 -6.62 -10.57 7.53
CA ILE A 20 -7.08 -9.97 8.76
C ILE A 20 -8.18 -10.84 9.38
N THR A 21 -7.86 -11.56 10.43
CA THR A 21 -8.83 -12.27 11.29
C THR A 21 -9.02 -11.58 12.63
N ARG A 22 -8.08 -10.70 12.97
CA ARG A 22 -8.04 -9.82 14.16
C ARG A 22 -7.13 -8.65 13.79
N ASP A 23 -6.96 -7.69 14.67
CA ASP A 23 -6.08 -6.54 14.44
C ASP A 23 -4.72 -6.96 13.88
N ASP A 24 -4.31 -6.30 12.83
CA ASP A 24 -3.00 -6.51 12.21
C ASP A 24 -2.19 -5.20 12.17
N ARG A 25 -0.88 -5.35 12.20
CA ARG A 25 0.06 -4.24 12.22
C ARG A 25 1.13 -4.43 11.16
N VAL A 26 1.20 -3.48 10.25
CA VAL A 26 2.21 -3.45 9.19
C VAL A 26 3.18 -2.31 9.44
N GLU A 27 4.47 -2.62 9.50
CA GLU A 27 5.54 -1.65 9.70
C GLU A 27 6.25 -1.36 8.38
N LEU A 28 6.33 -0.07 8.07
CA LEU A 28 6.97 0.46 6.89
C LEU A 28 8.16 1.34 7.30
N ALA A 29 9.36 0.96 6.91
CA ALA A 29 10.52 1.81 7.02
C ALA A 29 10.52 2.83 5.88
N VAL A 30 10.68 4.10 6.21
CA VAL A 30 10.86 5.19 5.26
C VAL A 30 12.27 5.76 5.45
N SER A 31 13.07 5.73 4.39
CA SER A 31 14.45 6.22 4.43
C SER A 31 14.51 7.74 4.52
N ASN A 32 15.69 8.25 4.90
CA ASN A 32 15.95 9.68 4.86
C ASN A 32 15.89 10.22 3.42
N TYR A 33 15.45 11.45 3.27
CA TYR A 33 15.41 12.19 2.00
C TYR A 33 14.36 11.69 0.99
N GLU A 34 13.35 10.93 1.43
CA GLU A 34 12.20 10.65 0.58
C GLU A 34 11.39 11.92 0.34
N ARG A 35 11.18 12.23 -0.94
CA ARG A 35 10.40 13.41 -1.35
C ARG A 35 8.93 13.14 -1.44
N ASN A 36 8.58 11.94 -1.81
CA ASN A 36 7.22 11.41 -1.84
C ASN A 36 7.25 9.90 -1.69
N LEU A 37 6.16 9.33 -1.24
CA LEU A 37 5.96 7.89 -1.19
C LEU A 37 4.49 7.60 -1.36
N ASN A 38 4.14 6.73 -2.30
CA ASN A 38 2.77 6.26 -2.39
C ASN A 38 2.63 4.83 -1.90
N ILE A 39 1.49 4.55 -1.29
CA ILE A 39 1.12 3.23 -0.78
C ILE A 39 -0.23 2.88 -1.39
N GLN A 40 -0.32 1.74 -2.04
CA GLN A 40 -1.56 1.18 -2.54
C GLN A 40 -2.01 0.06 -1.61
N LEU A 41 -3.16 0.22 -0.97
CA LEU A 41 -3.81 -0.84 -0.20
C LEU A 41 -4.98 -1.39 -1.00
N TRP A 42 -4.94 -2.67 -1.27
CA TRP A 42 -5.99 -3.41 -1.97
C TRP A 42 -6.67 -4.38 -1.03
N LYS A 43 -7.99 -4.40 -1.01
CA LYS A 43 -8.81 -5.33 -0.23
C LYS A 43 -10.09 -5.69 -0.99
N ASN A 44 -10.82 -6.71 -0.53
CA ASN A 44 -12.17 -6.94 -1.04
C ASN A 44 -13.05 -5.74 -0.71
N TYR A 45 -13.88 -5.32 -1.66
CA TYR A 45 -14.77 -4.19 -1.49
C TYR A 45 -15.76 -4.39 -0.33
N SER A 46 -16.23 -5.63 -0.12
CA SER A 46 -17.18 -5.97 0.95
C SER A 46 -16.54 -6.04 2.34
N ASP A 47 -15.20 -6.09 2.43
CA ASP A 47 -14.51 -6.01 3.71
C ASP A 47 -14.47 -4.55 4.18
N VAL A 48 -14.77 -4.31 5.44
CA VAL A 48 -14.67 -2.99 6.09
C VAL A 48 -13.61 -3.06 7.17
N PHE A 49 -12.56 -2.28 7.00
CA PHE A 49 -11.46 -2.16 7.97
C PHE A 49 -11.43 -0.75 8.53
N ARG A 50 -11.18 -0.64 9.83
CA ARG A 50 -10.69 0.61 10.42
C ARG A 50 -9.19 0.64 10.20
N ILE A 51 -8.68 1.71 9.61
CA ILE A 51 -7.28 1.86 9.27
C ILE A 51 -6.72 3.05 10.02
N ARG A 52 -5.64 2.86 10.77
CA ARG A 52 -4.92 3.93 11.43
C ARG A 52 -3.49 3.99 10.92
N LEU A 53 -3.03 5.20 10.69
CA LEU A 53 -1.63 5.48 10.37
C LEU A 53 -0.98 6.13 11.57
N GLN A 54 0.21 5.65 11.93
CA GLN A 54 1.05 6.25 12.95
C GLN A 54 2.38 6.68 12.33
N ALA A 55 2.70 7.95 12.51
CA ALA A 55 3.97 8.53 12.10
C ALA A 55 5.12 8.12 13.04
N PRO A 56 6.39 8.25 12.62
CA PRO A 56 7.55 7.87 13.42
C PRO A 56 7.66 8.56 14.78
N GLY A 57 7.19 9.82 14.91
CA GLY A 57 7.15 10.55 16.17
C GLY A 57 5.99 10.16 17.08
N GLY A 58 5.07 9.31 16.61
CA GLY A 58 3.97 8.77 17.41
C GLY A 58 2.60 9.38 17.15
N GLU A 59 2.51 10.42 16.32
CA GLU A 59 1.24 11.01 15.92
C GLU A 59 0.40 10.01 15.11
N GLU A 60 -0.90 9.91 15.39
CA GLU A 60 -1.80 8.94 14.75
C GLU A 60 -3.00 9.64 14.09
N ALA A 61 -3.44 9.09 12.96
CA ALA A 61 -4.69 9.45 12.31
C ALA A 61 -5.45 8.21 11.84
N GLU A 62 -6.79 8.27 11.93
CA GLU A 62 -7.67 7.23 11.39
C GLU A 62 -8.12 7.60 9.98
N LEU A 63 -8.03 6.64 9.07
CA LEU A 63 -8.57 6.77 7.73
C LEU A 63 -10.07 6.50 7.74
N SER A 64 -10.87 7.47 7.29
CA SER A 64 -12.30 7.25 7.09
C SER A 64 -12.51 6.44 5.82
N THR A 65 -12.87 5.18 5.94
CA THR A 65 -13.14 4.27 4.80
C THR A 65 -14.61 4.26 4.38
N ASN A 66 -15.48 4.98 5.09
CA ASN A 66 -16.91 5.05 4.81
C ASN A 66 -17.28 6.02 3.68
N ILE A 67 -16.32 6.77 3.14
CA ILE A 67 -16.54 7.74 2.08
C ILE A 67 -16.26 7.03 0.75
N GLN A 68 -17.32 6.58 0.06
CA GLN A 68 -17.18 5.98 -1.27
C GLN A 68 -16.74 7.04 -2.28
N GLY A 69 -15.71 6.72 -3.08
CA GLY A 69 -15.17 7.64 -4.09
C GLY A 69 -14.61 8.94 -3.52
N GLY A 70 -14.31 8.95 -2.22
CA GLY A 70 -13.85 10.12 -1.50
C GLY A 70 -12.36 10.37 -1.66
N LYS A 71 -12.00 11.65 -1.62
CA LYS A 71 -10.62 12.09 -1.43
C LYS A 71 -10.57 13.08 -0.28
N TYR A 72 -9.54 12.98 0.55
CA TYR A 72 -9.29 13.92 1.64
C TYR A 72 -7.81 13.95 1.99
N THR A 73 -7.45 14.84 2.87
CA THR A 73 -6.06 15.04 3.28
C THR A 73 -5.95 14.86 4.78
N LEU A 74 -4.88 14.18 5.20
CA LEU A 74 -4.43 14.09 6.59
C LEU A 74 -3.06 14.74 6.70
N GLU A 75 -2.75 15.29 7.85
CA GLU A 75 -1.41 15.77 8.19
C GLU A 75 -0.94 15.04 9.45
N LEU A 76 0.22 14.44 9.38
CA LEU A 76 0.90 13.77 10.48
C LEU A 76 2.34 14.26 10.52
N GLU A 77 2.68 14.99 11.56
CA GLU A 77 3.99 15.63 11.73
C GLU A 77 4.32 16.53 10.51
N GLN A 78 5.39 16.24 9.78
CA GLN A 78 5.83 17.00 8.60
C GLN A 78 5.36 16.36 7.28
N THR A 79 4.46 15.37 7.34
CA THR A 79 3.98 14.64 6.17
C THR A 79 2.50 14.89 5.97
N ARG A 80 2.15 15.33 4.76
CA ARG A 80 0.78 15.41 4.28
C ARG A 80 0.46 14.15 3.50
N ILE A 81 -0.69 13.54 3.78
CA ILE A 81 -1.14 12.30 3.17
C ILE A 81 -2.43 12.57 2.41
N LEU A 82 -2.37 12.49 1.08
CA LEU A 82 -3.54 12.57 0.24
C LEU A 82 -4.13 11.17 0.15
N VAL A 83 -5.38 11.02 0.58
CA VAL A 83 -6.09 9.74 0.60
C VAL A 83 -7.11 9.71 -0.51
N TYR A 84 -7.07 8.67 -1.33
CA TYR A 84 -8.04 8.40 -2.39
C TYR A 84 -8.68 7.04 -2.15
N LEU A 85 -10.00 7.00 -2.07
CA LEU A 85 -10.78 5.79 -1.90
C LEU A 85 -11.39 5.40 -3.24
N GLY A 86 -10.95 4.27 -3.78
CA GLY A 86 -11.49 3.74 -5.04
C GLY A 86 -12.97 3.40 -4.94
N GLU A 87 -13.70 3.70 -5.99
CA GLU A 87 -15.10 3.32 -6.13
C GLU A 87 -15.24 1.85 -6.56
N PRO A 88 -16.35 1.19 -6.18
CA PRO A 88 -16.62 -0.15 -6.67
C PRO A 88 -16.86 -0.13 -8.18
N LEU A 89 -16.25 -1.08 -8.86
CA LEU A 89 -16.46 -1.27 -10.29
C LEU A 89 -17.32 -2.52 -10.52
N PRO A 90 -18.22 -2.53 -11.51
CA PRO A 90 -19.13 -3.65 -11.76
C PRO A 90 -18.42 -4.98 -12.05
N TYR A 91 -17.15 -4.93 -12.45
CA TYR A 91 -16.32 -6.07 -12.82
C TYR A 91 -15.11 -6.28 -11.90
N ALA A 92 -14.99 -5.54 -10.81
CA ALA A 92 -13.90 -5.66 -9.86
C ALA A 92 -14.43 -5.77 -8.44
N VAL A 93 -14.06 -6.85 -7.76
CA VAL A 93 -14.40 -7.08 -6.34
C VAL A 93 -13.41 -6.41 -5.39
N ALA A 94 -12.31 -5.90 -5.91
CA ALA A 94 -11.26 -5.25 -5.14
C ALA A 94 -11.47 -3.74 -5.08
N GLN A 95 -11.22 -3.17 -3.91
CA GLN A 95 -11.16 -1.74 -3.66
C GLN A 95 -9.71 -1.33 -3.44
N GLU A 96 -9.29 -0.27 -4.13
CA GLU A 96 -8.03 0.40 -3.87
C GLU A 96 -8.23 1.53 -2.84
N ILE A 97 -7.31 1.63 -1.90
CA ILE A 97 -7.09 2.81 -1.06
C ILE A 97 -5.68 3.28 -1.36
N TYR A 98 -5.58 4.43 -2.00
CA TYR A 98 -4.31 5.02 -2.41
C TYR A 98 -3.93 6.14 -1.45
N LEU A 99 -2.73 6.06 -0.91
CA LEU A 99 -2.15 7.02 0.00
C LEU A 99 -0.95 7.65 -0.68
N ASP A 100 -0.98 8.97 -0.88
CA ASP A 100 0.14 9.71 -1.45
C ASP A 100 0.73 10.61 -0.36
N MET A 101 1.91 10.24 0.10
CA MET A 101 2.65 10.91 1.17
C MET A 101 3.58 11.95 0.55
N ILE A 102 3.37 13.21 0.89
CA ILE A 102 4.17 14.35 0.42
C ILE A 102 4.61 15.20 1.62
N PRO A 103 5.68 15.99 1.52
CA PRO A 103 6.03 16.93 2.58
C PRO A 103 4.91 17.96 2.83
N ALA A 104 4.52 18.15 4.09
CA ALA A 104 3.64 19.25 4.47
C ALA A 104 4.44 20.56 4.49
N GLU A 105 5.68 20.47 4.98
CA GLU A 105 6.66 21.55 5.00
C GLU A 105 8.04 21.00 4.59
N GLY A 106 8.88 21.86 4.03
CA GLY A 106 10.23 21.47 3.63
C GLY A 106 10.27 20.64 2.33
N SER A 107 11.22 19.71 2.24
CA SER A 107 11.53 18.97 1.00
C SER A 107 11.34 17.46 1.12
N TYR A 108 11.13 16.93 2.32
CA TYR A 108 11.12 15.49 2.59
C TYR A 108 10.01 15.12 3.55
N ILE A 109 9.47 13.92 3.39
CA ILE A 109 8.52 13.32 4.32
C ILE A 109 9.25 12.79 5.55
N ASN A 110 8.51 12.52 6.63
CA ASN A 110 9.09 11.98 7.86
C ASN A 110 9.74 10.62 7.61
N ALA A 111 11.05 10.56 7.87
CA ALA A 111 11.81 9.31 7.85
C ALA A 111 11.61 8.53 9.17
N GLY A 112 11.69 7.20 9.10
CA GLY A 112 11.56 6.32 10.26
C GLY A 112 10.53 5.23 10.05
N ILE A 113 9.97 4.71 11.14
CA ILE A 113 9.00 3.60 11.10
C ILE A 113 7.59 4.15 11.13
N TRP A 114 6.92 4.03 10.01
CA TRP A 114 5.48 4.23 9.92
C TRP A 114 4.75 2.94 10.26
N THR A 115 3.64 3.03 10.97
CA THR A 115 2.80 1.88 11.30
C THR A 115 1.42 2.03 10.69
N ILE A 116 0.99 1.01 9.98
CA ILE A 116 -0.37 0.88 9.43
C ILE A 116 -1.07 -0.19 10.28
N ARG A 117 -2.08 0.22 11.04
CA ARG A 117 -2.91 -0.70 11.83
C ARG A 117 -4.22 -0.93 11.12
N LEU A 118 -4.61 -2.18 11.01
CA LEU A 118 -5.84 -2.64 10.38
C LEU A 118 -6.68 -3.36 11.40
N GLU A 119 -7.88 -2.86 11.68
CA GLU A 119 -8.85 -3.49 12.58
C GLU A 119 -10.07 -3.92 11.76
N PRO A 120 -10.49 -5.20 11.80
CA PRO A 120 -11.65 -5.66 11.04
C PRO A 120 -12.94 -5.15 11.67
N VAL A 121 -13.83 -4.59 10.85
CA VAL A 121 -15.20 -4.19 11.24
C VAL A 121 -16.20 -5.16 10.62
N VAL A 122 -16.07 -5.41 9.31
CA VAL A 122 -16.81 -6.44 8.59
C VAL A 122 -15.81 -7.22 7.73
N THR A 123 -15.80 -8.54 7.87
CA THR A 123 -14.86 -9.40 7.14
C THR A 123 -15.62 -10.43 6.34
N VAL A 124 -15.40 -10.42 5.02
CA VAL A 124 -15.90 -11.42 4.07
C VAL A 124 -14.76 -12.34 3.64
N THR A 125 -13.63 -11.76 3.21
CA THR A 125 -12.42 -12.50 2.84
C THR A 125 -11.27 -12.23 3.77
N GLY A 126 -11.15 -11.02 4.28
CA GLY A 126 -10.09 -10.55 5.14
C GLY A 126 -8.73 -10.37 4.46
N GLN A 127 -8.62 -10.72 3.18
CA GLN A 127 -7.38 -10.58 2.43
C GLN A 127 -7.10 -9.12 2.09
N TYR A 128 -5.86 -8.71 2.25
CA TYR A 128 -5.40 -7.38 1.84
C TYR A 128 -3.96 -7.42 1.36
N TYR A 129 -3.63 -6.46 0.53
CA TYR A 129 -2.32 -6.32 -0.09
C TYR A 129 -1.87 -4.87 -0.02
N LEU A 130 -0.60 -4.65 0.28
CA LEU A 130 0.04 -3.34 0.27
C LEU A 130 1.18 -3.36 -0.73
N TYR A 131 1.23 -2.32 -1.57
CA TYR A 131 2.27 -2.14 -2.57
C TYR A 131 2.91 -0.76 -2.44
N LEU A 132 4.21 -0.71 -2.63
CA LEU A 132 5.02 0.51 -2.81
C LEU A 132 5.41 0.67 -4.28
N PRO A 133 5.86 1.85 -4.69
CA PRO A 133 6.43 2.05 -6.03
C PRO A 133 7.59 1.09 -6.29
N ALA A 134 7.69 0.64 -7.53
CA ALA A 134 8.78 -0.22 -7.98
C ALA A 134 9.99 0.61 -8.45
N GLY A 135 11.18 0.00 -8.42
CA GLY A 135 12.40 0.54 -8.99
C GLY A 135 13.03 1.69 -8.21
N SER A 136 13.75 2.55 -8.94
CA SER A 136 14.53 3.67 -8.36
C SER A 136 13.67 4.85 -7.84
N GLY A 137 12.36 4.69 -7.77
CA GLY A 137 11.45 5.74 -7.30
C GLY A 137 11.44 5.94 -5.79
N ILE A 138 12.01 5.00 -5.03
CA ILE A 138 12.12 5.04 -3.56
C ILE A 138 13.53 4.71 -3.12
N GLY A 139 13.92 5.16 -1.93
CA GLY A 139 15.23 4.87 -1.35
C GLY A 139 15.41 3.38 -1.04
N GLU A 140 16.64 2.88 -1.17
CA GLU A 140 16.96 1.45 -0.96
C GLU A 140 16.55 0.90 0.42
N SER A 141 16.49 1.77 1.43
CA SER A 141 16.09 1.39 2.79
C SER A 141 14.59 1.50 3.04
N THR A 142 13.83 2.06 2.10
CA THR A 142 12.37 2.16 2.18
C THR A 142 11.75 0.81 1.85
N GLY A 143 10.82 0.34 2.70
CA GLY A 143 10.12 -0.91 2.45
C GLY A 143 9.50 -1.53 3.71
N PHE A 144 8.64 -2.51 3.51
CA PHE A 144 7.99 -3.23 4.60
C PHE A 144 8.98 -4.11 5.37
N TYR A 145 8.88 -4.14 6.70
CA TYR A 145 9.72 -5.01 7.54
C TYR A 145 9.46 -6.49 7.29
N ARG A 146 8.20 -6.87 7.12
CA ARG A 146 7.77 -8.24 6.84
C ARG A 146 7.22 -8.34 5.43
N ALA A 147 8.05 -8.00 4.45
CA ALA A 147 7.69 -8.07 3.04
C ALA A 147 7.32 -9.50 2.61
N THR A 148 6.34 -9.61 1.71
CA THR A 148 5.86 -10.88 1.19
C THR A 148 6.24 -11.02 -0.28
N PRO A 149 6.98 -12.06 -0.69
CA PRO A 149 7.40 -12.22 -2.08
C PRO A 149 6.32 -12.76 -3.02
N GLN A 150 5.20 -13.28 -2.49
CA GLN A 150 4.10 -13.77 -3.29
C GLN A 150 3.21 -12.61 -3.79
N VAL A 151 2.48 -12.85 -4.89
CA VAL A 151 1.51 -11.89 -5.47
C VAL A 151 2.18 -10.59 -5.95
N THR A 152 3.38 -10.68 -6.48
CA THR A 152 4.17 -9.54 -6.98
C THR A 152 4.22 -9.47 -8.51
N LEU A 153 3.43 -10.28 -9.22
CA LEU A 153 3.36 -10.24 -10.67
C LEU A 153 2.75 -8.92 -11.16
N THR A 154 3.43 -8.26 -12.07
CA THR A 154 2.96 -7.01 -12.67
C THR A 154 2.00 -7.25 -13.84
N ILE A 155 1.19 -6.26 -14.17
CA ILE A 155 0.40 -6.25 -15.41
C ILE A 155 1.36 -6.01 -16.60
N PRO A 156 1.26 -6.77 -17.71
CA PRO A 156 0.17 -7.72 -18.07
C PRO A 156 0.43 -9.19 -17.75
N SER A 157 1.43 -9.53 -16.94
CA SER A 157 1.80 -10.93 -16.66
C SER A 157 0.73 -11.71 -15.87
N THR A 158 -0.23 -11.02 -15.30
CA THR A 158 -1.42 -11.61 -14.63
C THR A 158 -2.54 -12.01 -15.60
N ALA A 159 -2.40 -11.75 -16.89
CA ALA A 159 -3.41 -12.11 -17.89
C ALA A 159 -3.46 -13.63 -18.13
N ALA A 160 -4.66 -14.19 -18.29
CA ALA A 160 -4.91 -15.64 -18.29
C ALA A 160 -4.27 -16.44 -19.44
N LYS A 161 -3.80 -15.78 -20.53
CA LYS A 161 -3.27 -16.44 -21.73
C LYS A 161 -1.92 -15.92 -22.18
N VAL A 162 -1.08 -15.53 -21.24
CA VAL A 162 0.27 -15.06 -21.51
C VAL A 162 1.30 -15.98 -20.86
N LEU A 163 2.48 -16.07 -21.45
CA LEU A 163 3.64 -16.69 -20.84
C LEU A 163 4.40 -15.58 -20.07
N SER A 164 4.35 -15.66 -18.77
CA SER A 164 5.08 -14.73 -17.90
C SER A 164 6.53 -15.17 -17.73
N LEU A 165 7.46 -14.29 -17.97
CA LEU A 165 8.89 -14.54 -17.87
C LEU A 165 9.53 -13.57 -16.89
N ILE A 166 10.45 -14.09 -16.11
CA ILE A 166 11.31 -13.32 -15.21
C ILE A 166 12.76 -13.48 -15.65
N HIS A 167 13.54 -12.42 -15.52
CA HIS A 167 14.99 -12.50 -15.64
C HIS A 167 15.57 -12.95 -14.29
N ILE A 168 16.33 -14.03 -14.31
CA ILE A 168 17.04 -14.58 -13.15
C ILE A 168 18.48 -14.08 -13.21
#